data_6e2852cc8fadfe9d5c99f09fd5afa165
#
_entry.id   6e2852cc8fadfe9d5c99f09fd5afa165
#
_cell.length_a   1.000
_cell.length_b   1.000
_cell.length_c   1.000
_cell.angle_alpha   90.00
_cell.angle_beta   90.00
_cell.angle_gamma   90.00
#
_symmetry.space_group_name_H-M   'P 1'
#
loop_
_entity.id
_entity.type
_entity.pdbx_description
1 polymer ?
#
loop_
_entity_poly.entity_id
_entity_poly.type
_entity_poly.pdbx_seq_one_letter_code
_entity_poly.pdbx_strand_id
1 'polypeptide(L)'
;MGLLKPFSRAQKALRPERLPSGCFTVHREGLLVASTLPSSFSAETILAIGSAVLEIFKNAQDANLALTDLHLNFSGLAITARELRGGALVFLQPATLQLHHPHTPPAMHYKNIEEFILHLENYIECWKQFNHYVNLARDKKFSREDEVQFLEIKSVIAQGLEAIIASTEKGGPKKEEVHHLFAQAPSLRYLADGPDAIPAVEGAWHKVYLGLQSLLGQLKVQQNKTEKGTGWSLFGRAK
;
A
#
# COMPACT_ATOMS: atom_id res chain seq x y z
N MET A 1 -37.60 38.20 35.45
CA MET A 1 -37.21 36.77 35.55
C MET A 1 -37.15 36.24 34.13
N GLY A 2 -35.94 36.24 33.55
CA GLY A 2 -35.66 35.80 32.18
C GLY A 2 -35.08 34.41 32.21
N LEU A 3 -35.79 33.43 31.61
CA LEU A 3 -35.36 32.04 31.44
C LEU A 3 -34.41 31.97 30.30
N LEU A 4 -33.11 31.76 30.60
CA LEU A 4 -32.08 31.40 29.62
C LEU A 4 -32.34 29.97 29.13
N LYS A 5 -32.66 29.82 27.84
CA LYS A 5 -32.67 28.51 27.16
C LYS A 5 -31.24 28.06 26.95
N PRO A 6 -30.88 26.82 27.33
CA PRO A 6 -29.57 26.28 27.00
C PRO A 6 -29.49 25.98 25.50
N PHE A 7 -28.54 26.62 24.83
CA PHE A 7 -28.14 26.25 23.45
C PHE A 7 -27.48 24.88 23.48
N SER A 8 -28.27 23.84 23.31
CA SER A 8 -27.77 22.51 22.97
C SER A 8 -27.39 22.50 21.49
N ARG A 9 -26.16 22.91 21.21
CA ARG A 9 -25.56 22.72 19.90
C ARG A 9 -25.19 21.23 19.82
N ALA A 10 -26.08 20.43 19.25
CA ALA A 10 -25.75 19.05 18.87
C ALA A 10 -24.50 19.10 17.99
N GLN A 11 -23.35 18.77 18.56
CA GLN A 11 -22.15 18.42 17.79
C GLN A 11 -22.54 17.22 16.94
N LYS A 12 -22.81 17.48 15.67
CA LYS A 12 -22.92 16.44 14.64
C LYS A 12 -21.61 15.66 14.71
N ALA A 13 -21.66 14.48 15.31
CA ALA A 13 -20.51 13.60 15.34
C ALA A 13 -20.04 13.42 13.89
N LEU A 14 -18.91 14.02 13.57
CA LEU A 14 -18.22 13.81 12.31
C LEU A 14 -18.01 12.30 12.23
N ARG A 15 -18.75 11.62 11.36
CA ARG A 15 -18.40 10.27 10.97
C ARG A 15 -16.96 10.36 10.49
N PRO A 16 -16.03 9.54 11.02
CA PRO A 16 -14.68 9.54 10.50
C PRO A 16 -14.81 9.21 9.01
N GLU A 17 -14.61 10.21 8.15
CA GLU A 17 -14.42 9.95 6.73
C GLU A 17 -13.30 8.94 6.66
N ARG A 18 -13.57 7.82 6.00
CA ARG A 18 -12.54 6.79 5.81
C ARG A 18 -11.40 7.48 5.08
N LEU A 19 -10.28 7.65 5.76
CA LEU A 19 -9.08 8.17 5.15
C LEU A 19 -8.75 7.31 3.93
N PRO A 20 -8.38 7.93 2.81
CA PRO A 20 -8.04 7.18 1.62
C PRO A 20 -6.86 6.26 1.89
N SER A 21 -6.93 5.02 1.39
CA SER A 21 -5.77 4.14 1.29
C SER A 21 -5.16 4.25 -0.10
N GLY A 22 -3.86 4.19 -0.17
CA GLY A 22 -3.10 4.23 -1.41
C GLY A 22 -1.63 4.42 -1.16
N CYS A 23 -0.84 4.49 -2.21
CA CYS A 23 0.57 4.78 -2.10
C CYS A 23 1.00 5.83 -3.11
N PHE A 24 2.16 6.40 -2.86
CA PHE A 24 2.85 7.27 -3.80
C PHE A 24 4.35 7.07 -3.73
N THR A 25 5.03 7.42 -4.81
CA THR A 25 6.47 7.43 -4.89
C THR A 25 6.95 8.87 -4.99
N VAL A 26 7.90 9.23 -4.15
CA VAL A 26 8.52 10.55 -4.14
C VAL A 26 10.00 10.42 -4.49
N HIS A 27 10.48 11.26 -5.43
CA HIS A 27 11.89 11.38 -5.76
C HIS A 27 12.67 12.05 -4.64
N ARG A 28 13.97 11.78 -4.51
CA ARG A 28 14.82 12.39 -3.46
C ARG A 28 14.84 13.93 -3.46
N GLU A 29 14.49 14.56 -4.58
CA GLU A 29 14.32 16.02 -4.69
C GLU A 29 12.93 16.50 -4.24
N GLY A 30 12.10 15.61 -3.69
CA GLY A 30 10.76 15.94 -3.21
C GLY A 30 9.68 15.99 -4.30
N LEU A 31 9.99 15.55 -5.52
CA LEU A 31 9.01 15.51 -6.62
C LEU A 31 8.14 14.26 -6.54
N LEU A 32 6.84 14.43 -6.72
CA LEU A 32 5.90 13.31 -6.82
C LEU A 32 6.10 12.60 -8.18
N VAL A 33 6.50 11.33 -8.14
CA VAL A 33 6.72 10.51 -9.35
C VAL A 33 5.41 9.84 -9.77
N ALA A 34 4.75 9.15 -8.86
CA ALA A 34 3.51 8.43 -9.11
C ALA A 34 2.65 8.40 -7.85
N SER A 35 1.32 8.31 -8.00
CA SER A 35 0.38 8.21 -6.90
C SER A 35 -0.85 7.39 -7.28
N THR A 36 -1.30 6.53 -6.37
CA THR A 36 -2.58 5.81 -6.45
C THR A 36 -3.61 6.36 -5.47
N LEU A 37 -3.26 7.44 -4.76
CA LEU A 37 -4.18 8.12 -3.85
C LEU A 37 -5.33 8.76 -4.65
N PRO A 38 -6.55 8.76 -4.11
CA PRO A 38 -7.68 9.42 -4.77
C PRO A 38 -7.46 10.94 -4.89
N SER A 39 -8.06 11.54 -5.91
CA SER A 39 -7.96 12.99 -6.19
C SER A 39 -8.47 13.91 -5.07
N SER A 40 -9.22 13.34 -4.11
CA SER A 40 -9.62 14.04 -2.87
C SER A 40 -8.44 14.32 -1.93
N PHE A 41 -7.31 13.64 -2.13
CA PHE A 41 -6.08 13.86 -1.37
C PHE A 41 -5.25 14.93 -2.09
N SER A 42 -5.04 16.09 -1.45
CA SER A 42 -4.39 17.20 -2.14
C SER A 42 -2.93 16.87 -2.48
N ALA A 43 -2.48 17.27 -3.67
CA ALA A 43 -1.10 17.10 -4.10
C ALA A 43 -0.11 17.76 -3.11
N GLU A 44 -0.48 18.90 -2.52
CA GLU A 44 0.30 19.61 -1.52
C GLU A 44 0.52 18.75 -0.26
N THR A 45 -0.54 18.08 0.23
CA THR A 45 -0.44 17.17 1.38
C THR A 45 0.44 15.98 1.08
N ILE A 46 0.31 15.39 -0.12
CA ILE A 46 1.15 14.26 -0.55
C ILE A 46 2.62 14.66 -0.58
N LEU A 47 2.93 15.82 -1.16
CA LEU A 47 4.30 16.34 -1.22
C LEU A 47 4.85 16.66 0.16
N ALA A 48 4.05 17.23 1.06
CA ALA A 48 4.45 17.51 2.44
C ALA A 48 4.81 16.22 3.20
N ILE A 49 4.00 15.17 3.08
CA ILE A 49 4.27 13.85 3.67
C ILE A 49 5.55 13.26 3.06
N GLY A 50 5.69 13.30 1.72
CA GLY A 50 6.85 12.79 1.02
C GLY A 50 8.14 13.47 1.46
N SER A 51 8.15 14.79 1.56
CA SER A 51 9.30 15.58 2.03
C SER A 51 9.68 15.23 3.46
N ALA A 52 8.70 15.10 4.37
CA ALA A 52 8.96 14.72 5.76
C ALA A 52 9.56 13.30 5.85
N VAL A 53 9.06 12.35 5.05
CA VAL A 53 9.60 10.98 4.99
C VAL A 53 11.06 10.99 4.50
N LEU A 54 11.35 11.73 3.42
CA LEU A 54 12.72 11.85 2.89
C LEU A 54 13.67 12.47 3.89
N GLU A 55 13.21 13.48 4.65
CA GLU A 55 14.00 14.11 5.71
C GLU A 55 14.34 13.13 6.83
N ILE A 56 13.38 12.27 7.23
CA ILE A 56 13.61 11.23 8.24
C ILE A 56 14.69 10.24 7.75
N PHE A 57 14.61 9.75 6.51
CA PHE A 57 15.61 8.85 5.95
C PHE A 57 16.98 9.52 5.87
N LYS A 58 17.04 10.78 5.43
CA LYS A 58 18.28 11.55 5.38
C LYS A 58 18.90 11.71 6.78
N ASN A 59 18.11 12.11 7.77
CA ASN A 59 18.59 12.27 9.15
C ASN A 59 19.09 10.96 9.75
N ALA A 60 18.43 9.82 9.41
CA ALA A 60 18.91 8.50 9.80
C ALA A 60 20.26 8.16 9.17
N GLN A 61 20.46 8.45 7.87
CA GLN A 61 21.75 8.27 7.19
C GLN A 61 22.84 9.16 7.80
N ASP A 62 22.54 10.43 8.07
CA ASP A 62 23.48 11.37 8.69
C ASP A 62 23.88 10.91 10.11
N ALA A 63 22.97 10.22 10.81
CA ALA A 63 23.22 9.60 12.11
C ALA A 63 23.86 8.19 12.03
N ASN A 64 24.22 7.71 10.84
CA ASN A 64 24.71 6.35 10.56
C ASN A 64 23.76 5.24 11.04
N LEU A 65 22.45 5.49 11.00
CA LEU A 65 21.42 4.49 11.26
C LEU A 65 20.97 3.85 9.95
N ALA A 66 21.04 2.53 9.86
CA ALA A 66 20.55 1.77 8.69
C ALA A 66 19.01 1.66 8.76
N LEU A 67 18.31 2.72 8.35
CA LEU A 67 16.86 2.78 8.29
C LEU A 67 16.42 2.57 6.84
N THR A 68 15.79 1.44 6.56
CA THR A 68 15.23 1.10 5.24
C THR A 68 13.71 1.19 5.19
N ASP A 69 13.07 0.97 6.32
CA ASP A 69 11.61 0.99 6.47
C ASP A 69 11.22 1.89 7.63
N LEU A 70 10.18 2.72 7.42
CA LEU A 70 9.65 3.67 8.39
C LEU A 70 8.16 3.37 8.61
N HIS A 71 7.76 3.29 9.88
CA HIS A 71 6.37 3.13 10.27
C HIS A 71 5.96 4.23 11.24
N LEU A 72 5.01 5.07 10.84
CA LEU A 72 4.46 6.16 11.64
C LEU A 72 2.96 5.92 11.87
N ASN A 73 2.55 5.91 13.12
CA ASN A 73 1.15 5.71 13.49
C ASN A 73 0.60 6.98 14.13
N PHE A 74 -0.45 7.54 13.51
CA PHE A 74 -1.24 8.66 14.01
C PHE A 74 -2.63 8.18 14.43
N SER A 75 -3.40 9.01 15.12
CA SER A 75 -4.74 8.65 15.61
C SER A 75 -5.74 8.23 14.52
N GLY A 76 -5.52 8.57 13.27
CA GLY A 76 -6.40 8.24 12.15
C GLY A 76 -5.67 7.74 10.90
N LEU A 77 -4.34 7.82 10.88
CA LEU A 77 -3.52 7.53 9.71
C LEU A 77 -2.28 6.74 10.09
N ALA A 78 -2.02 5.64 9.41
CA ALA A 78 -0.75 4.94 9.43
C ALA A 78 0.02 5.26 8.15
N ILE A 79 1.30 5.59 8.28
CA ILE A 79 2.23 5.83 7.18
C ILE A 79 3.29 4.75 7.27
N THR A 80 3.44 3.97 6.21
CA THR A 80 4.56 3.06 6.02
C THR A 80 5.38 3.57 4.85
N ALA A 81 6.68 3.75 5.02
CA ALA A 81 7.54 4.17 3.93
C ALA A 81 8.76 3.27 3.83
N ARG A 82 9.19 3.02 2.60
CA ARG A 82 10.42 2.29 2.27
C ARG A 82 11.34 3.18 1.49
N GLU A 83 12.59 3.24 1.92
CA GLU A 83 13.63 3.95 1.18
C GLU A 83 13.92 3.22 -0.13
N LEU A 84 14.01 3.98 -1.22
CA LEU A 84 14.44 3.55 -2.54
C LEU A 84 15.71 4.31 -2.93
N ARG A 85 16.51 3.78 -3.87
CA ARG A 85 17.74 4.44 -4.35
C ARG A 85 17.51 5.85 -4.88
N GLY A 86 16.33 6.09 -5.49
CA GLY A 86 15.94 7.37 -6.07
C GLY A 86 15.00 8.21 -5.22
N GLY A 87 14.56 7.75 -4.04
CA GLY A 87 13.58 8.45 -3.24
C GLY A 87 12.93 7.57 -2.17
N ALA A 88 11.60 7.58 -2.09
CA ALA A 88 10.85 6.74 -1.15
C ALA A 88 9.50 6.31 -1.74
N LEU A 89 9.08 5.08 -1.41
CA LEU A 89 7.72 4.58 -1.61
C LEU A 89 6.97 4.74 -0.29
N VAL A 90 5.83 5.44 -0.32
CA VAL A 90 5.05 5.79 0.86
C VAL A 90 3.64 5.24 0.72
N PHE A 91 3.19 4.49 1.73
CA PHE A 91 1.84 3.97 1.86
C PHE A 91 1.08 4.78 2.91
N LEU A 92 -0.12 5.19 2.58
CA LEU A 92 -1.06 5.83 3.50
C LEU A 92 -2.25 4.91 3.73
N GLN A 93 -2.60 4.71 4.99
CA GLN A 93 -3.69 3.83 5.39
C GLN A 93 -4.45 4.41 6.57
N PRO A 94 -5.78 4.15 6.67
CA PRO A 94 -6.51 4.43 7.89
C PRO A 94 -5.84 3.69 9.07
N ALA A 95 -5.52 4.41 10.16
CA ALA A 95 -5.06 3.74 11.37
C ALA A 95 -6.23 2.96 11.96
N THR A 96 -6.24 1.66 11.82
CA THR A 96 -6.95 0.78 12.74
C THR A 96 -6.17 0.78 14.05
N LEU A 97 -6.85 0.96 15.18
CA LEU A 97 -6.22 0.95 16.51
C LEU A 97 -5.43 -0.35 16.70
N GLN A 98 -4.15 -0.32 16.39
CA GLN A 98 -3.23 -1.42 16.64
C GLN A 98 -2.48 -1.16 17.94
N LEU A 99 -2.71 -2.05 18.90
CA LEU A 99 -1.89 -2.17 20.11
C LEU A 99 -0.45 -2.53 19.70
N HIS A 100 0.49 -1.72 20.15
CA HIS A 100 1.92 -1.84 19.94
C HIS A 100 2.47 -3.24 20.21
N HIS A 101 3.27 -3.77 19.26
CA HIS A 101 4.29 -4.77 19.56
C HIS A 101 5.59 -4.47 18.78
N PRO A 102 6.77 -4.58 19.42
CA PRO A 102 8.06 -4.23 18.83
C PRO A 102 8.62 -5.35 17.93
N HIS A 103 9.42 -4.91 17.00
CA HIS A 103 10.09 -5.55 15.88
C HIS A 103 10.76 -6.90 16.12
N THR A 104 10.64 -7.80 15.14
CA THR A 104 11.72 -8.69 14.65
C THR A 104 11.36 -9.19 13.24
N PRO A 105 12.25 -9.18 12.24
CA PRO A 105 12.03 -9.84 10.96
C PRO A 105 12.55 -11.28 11.03
N PRO A 106 11.67 -12.27 11.10
CA PRO A 106 11.84 -13.49 10.35
C PRO A 106 10.55 -13.84 9.61
N ALA A 107 10.55 -14.87 8.77
CA ALA A 107 9.45 -15.38 7.96
C ALA A 107 8.08 -14.88 8.45
N MET A 108 7.50 -13.89 7.74
CA MET A 108 6.28 -13.21 8.17
C MET A 108 5.13 -14.21 8.24
N HIS A 109 4.91 -14.75 9.44
CA HIS A 109 3.64 -15.34 9.81
C HIS A 109 2.78 -14.20 10.35
N TYR A 110 1.78 -13.77 9.58
CA TYR A 110 0.82 -12.76 10.04
C TYR A 110 0.08 -13.29 11.26
N LYS A 111 0.12 -12.53 12.35
CA LYS A 111 -0.47 -12.94 13.63
C LYS A 111 -1.99 -12.98 13.59
N ASN A 112 -2.59 -12.22 12.65
CA ASN A 112 -4.03 -12.15 12.48
C ASN A 112 -4.40 -11.79 11.03
N ILE A 113 -5.67 -12.01 10.71
CA ILE A 113 -6.22 -11.75 9.37
C ILE A 113 -6.18 -10.25 8.99
N GLU A 114 -6.29 -9.35 9.98
CA GLU A 114 -6.27 -7.90 9.75
C GLU A 114 -4.90 -7.43 9.27
N GLU A 115 -3.83 -7.89 9.92
CA GLU A 115 -2.46 -7.60 9.53
C GLU A 115 -2.16 -8.12 8.12
N PHE A 116 -2.68 -9.30 7.77
CA PHE A 116 -2.54 -9.85 6.44
C PHE A 116 -3.33 -9.06 5.39
N ILE A 117 -4.57 -8.67 5.67
CA ILE A 117 -5.38 -7.79 4.80
C ILE A 117 -4.61 -6.50 4.51
N LEU A 118 -4.07 -5.86 5.54
CA LEU A 118 -3.31 -4.63 5.44
C LEU A 118 -2.07 -4.78 4.55
N HIS A 119 -1.32 -5.87 4.76
CA HIS A 119 -0.15 -6.17 3.94
C HIS A 119 -0.53 -6.45 2.48
N LEU A 120 -1.61 -7.17 2.25
CA LEU A 120 -2.10 -7.47 0.91
C LEU A 120 -2.61 -6.21 0.19
N GLU A 121 -3.26 -5.27 0.90
CA GLU A 121 -3.65 -3.97 0.36
C GLU A 121 -2.42 -3.18 -0.11
N ASN A 122 -1.38 -3.11 0.71
CA ASN A 122 -0.10 -2.48 0.34
C ASN A 122 0.54 -3.13 -0.87
N TYR A 123 0.54 -4.45 -0.90
CA TYR A 123 1.08 -5.22 -2.02
C TYR A 123 0.33 -4.93 -3.32
N ILE A 124 -0.99 -4.82 -3.27
CA ILE A 124 -1.83 -4.43 -4.42
C ILE A 124 -1.50 -3.00 -4.89
N GLU A 125 -1.19 -2.08 -3.98
CA GLU A 125 -0.76 -0.72 -4.36
C GLU A 125 0.57 -0.74 -5.13
N CYS A 126 1.52 -1.60 -4.78
CA CYS A 126 2.74 -1.79 -5.57
C CYS A 126 2.42 -2.25 -7.01
N TRP A 127 1.43 -3.12 -7.19
CA TRP A 127 1.00 -3.56 -8.51
C TRP A 127 0.34 -2.46 -9.35
N LYS A 128 -0.38 -1.53 -8.71
CA LYS A 128 -0.89 -0.33 -9.39
C LYS A 128 0.25 0.59 -9.84
N GLN A 129 1.27 0.76 -9.00
CA GLN A 129 2.47 1.52 -9.35
C GLN A 129 3.22 0.87 -10.53
N PHE A 130 3.39 -0.45 -10.51
CA PHE A 130 3.97 -1.16 -11.64
C PHE A 130 3.22 -0.83 -12.96
N ASN A 131 1.89 -0.92 -12.95
CA ASN A 131 1.07 -0.60 -14.12
C ASN A 131 1.16 0.87 -14.54
N HIS A 132 1.31 1.78 -13.58
CA HIS A 132 1.54 3.21 -13.88
C HIS A 132 2.80 3.38 -14.73
N TYR A 133 3.92 2.74 -14.37
CA TYR A 133 5.16 2.78 -15.15
C TYR A 133 5.02 2.12 -16.52
N VAL A 134 4.27 1.03 -16.64
CA VAL A 134 3.95 0.41 -17.94
C VAL A 134 3.21 1.42 -18.85
N ASN A 135 2.30 2.21 -18.29
CA ASN A 135 1.62 3.27 -19.04
C ASN A 135 2.57 4.40 -19.47
N LEU A 136 3.53 4.80 -18.63
CA LEU A 136 4.57 5.76 -19.01
C LEU A 136 5.42 5.25 -20.19
N ALA A 137 5.74 3.96 -20.20
CA ALA A 137 6.45 3.32 -21.30
C ALA A 137 5.61 3.32 -22.60
N ARG A 138 4.29 3.03 -22.50
CA ARG A 138 3.36 3.12 -23.63
C ARG A 138 3.35 4.49 -24.26
N ASP A 139 3.27 5.53 -23.43
CA ASP A 139 3.23 6.92 -23.87
C ASP A 139 4.62 7.44 -24.30
N LYS A 140 5.68 6.66 -24.08
CA LYS A 140 7.09 7.06 -24.26
C LYS A 140 7.45 8.31 -23.46
N LYS A 141 6.82 8.48 -22.29
CA LYS A 141 6.97 9.63 -21.38
C LYS A 141 7.60 9.20 -20.06
N PHE A 142 8.79 8.64 -20.11
CA PHE A 142 9.54 8.24 -18.92
C PHE A 142 10.96 8.80 -18.96
N SER A 143 11.46 9.10 -17.77
CA SER A 143 12.82 9.56 -17.52
C SER A 143 13.75 8.40 -17.12
N ARG A 144 15.02 8.71 -16.91
CA ARG A 144 15.97 7.74 -16.32
C ARG A 144 15.60 7.39 -14.88
N GLU A 145 15.05 8.34 -14.16
CA GLU A 145 14.58 8.18 -12.78
C GLU A 145 13.38 7.23 -12.73
N ASP A 146 12.44 7.34 -13.67
CA ASP A 146 11.30 6.42 -13.79
C ASP A 146 11.76 5.00 -14.05
N GLU A 147 12.80 4.80 -14.86
CA GLU A 147 13.41 3.49 -15.10
C GLU A 147 13.95 2.88 -13.80
N VAL A 148 14.64 3.66 -12.97
CA VAL A 148 15.16 3.21 -11.67
C VAL A 148 14.01 2.84 -10.74
N GLN A 149 12.99 3.69 -10.63
CA GLN A 149 11.82 3.46 -9.78
C GLN A 149 11.02 2.23 -10.22
N PHE A 150 10.89 2.00 -11.52
CA PHE A 150 10.26 0.79 -12.06
C PHE A 150 10.97 -0.49 -11.60
N LEU A 151 12.30 -0.50 -11.67
CA LEU A 151 13.10 -1.65 -11.21
C LEU A 151 12.99 -1.85 -9.70
N GLU A 152 12.95 -0.77 -8.92
CA GLU A 152 12.77 -0.84 -7.47
C GLU A 152 11.37 -1.37 -7.10
N ILE A 153 10.30 -0.92 -7.78
CA ILE A 153 8.94 -1.46 -7.57
C ILE A 153 8.89 -2.95 -7.87
N LYS A 154 9.54 -3.42 -8.94
CA LYS A 154 9.66 -4.86 -9.24
C LYS A 154 10.35 -5.62 -8.10
N SER A 155 11.41 -5.05 -7.52
CA SER A 155 12.12 -5.63 -6.38
C SER A 155 11.21 -5.72 -5.14
N VAL A 156 10.47 -4.66 -4.82
CA VAL A 156 9.49 -4.64 -3.71
C VAL A 156 8.41 -5.71 -3.91
N ILE A 157 7.86 -5.80 -5.13
CA ILE A 157 6.86 -6.81 -5.45
C ILE A 157 7.44 -8.23 -5.31
N ALA A 158 8.66 -8.47 -5.80
CA ALA A 158 9.30 -9.78 -5.69
C ALA A 158 9.54 -10.19 -4.23
N GLN A 159 9.96 -9.27 -3.38
CA GLN A 159 10.18 -9.51 -1.95
C GLN A 159 8.86 -9.78 -1.20
N GLY A 160 7.80 -9.02 -1.51
CA GLY A 160 6.48 -9.21 -0.89
C GLY A 160 5.78 -10.50 -1.32
N LEU A 161 6.11 -11.03 -2.50
CA LEU A 161 5.46 -12.21 -3.07
C LEU A 161 5.59 -13.45 -2.16
N GLU A 162 6.78 -13.69 -1.62
CA GLU A 162 7.04 -14.87 -0.76
C GLU A 162 6.17 -14.81 0.51
N ALA A 163 6.01 -13.63 1.11
CA ALA A 163 5.17 -13.45 2.29
C ALA A 163 3.69 -13.69 1.97
N ILE A 164 3.21 -13.21 0.81
CA ILE A 164 1.84 -13.47 0.35
C ILE A 164 1.60 -14.96 0.11
N ILE A 165 2.52 -15.64 -0.59
CA ILE A 165 2.39 -17.08 -0.88
C ILE A 165 2.42 -17.90 0.41
N ALA A 166 3.35 -17.60 1.34
CA ALA A 166 3.48 -18.30 2.61
C ALA A 166 2.22 -18.17 3.50
N SER A 167 1.45 -17.09 3.33
CA SER A 167 0.26 -16.80 4.14
C SER A 167 -1.05 -17.21 3.49
N THR A 168 -1.00 -17.73 2.25
CA THR A 168 -2.19 -18.19 1.50
C THR A 168 -2.13 -19.68 1.26
N GLU A 169 -3.10 -20.43 1.82
CA GLU A 169 -3.25 -21.86 1.49
C GLU A 169 -3.78 -22.07 0.06
N LYS A 170 -4.65 -21.20 -0.42
CA LYS A 170 -5.26 -21.25 -1.75
C LYS A 170 -5.61 -19.86 -2.25
N GLY A 171 -5.44 -19.61 -3.55
CA GLY A 171 -6.02 -18.44 -4.25
C GLY A 171 -5.09 -17.23 -4.42
N GLY A 172 -3.84 -17.28 -4.01
CA GLY A 172 -2.84 -16.23 -4.29
C GLY A 172 -2.24 -16.32 -5.70
N PRO A 173 -1.45 -15.31 -6.11
CA PRO A 173 -0.71 -15.33 -7.36
C PRO A 173 0.34 -16.45 -7.33
N LYS A 174 0.55 -17.10 -8.46
CA LYS A 174 1.61 -18.09 -8.59
C LYS A 174 2.96 -17.40 -8.80
N LYS A 175 4.00 -17.92 -8.16
CA LYS A 175 5.36 -17.37 -8.27
C LYS A 175 5.82 -17.31 -9.72
N GLU A 176 5.53 -18.37 -10.49
CA GLU A 176 5.90 -18.50 -11.90
C GLU A 176 5.20 -17.43 -12.76
N GLU A 177 3.95 -17.07 -12.45
CA GLU A 177 3.19 -16.04 -13.19
C GLU A 177 3.82 -14.66 -12.99
N VAL A 178 4.22 -14.33 -11.76
CA VAL A 178 4.89 -13.07 -11.45
C VAL A 178 6.28 -12.99 -12.07
N HIS A 179 7.06 -14.06 -11.97
CA HIS A 179 8.40 -14.10 -12.58
C HIS A 179 8.32 -14.02 -14.10
N HIS A 180 7.33 -14.69 -14.73
CA HIS A 180 7.11 -14.61 -16.17
C HIS A 180 6.76 -13.18 -16.60
N LEU A 181 5.87 -12.51 -15.86
CA LEU A 181 5.52 -11.12 -16.11
C LEU A 181 6.76 -10.20 -16.00
N PHE A 182 7.60 -10.38 -14.99
CA PHE A 182 8.81 -9.58 -14.84
C PHE A 182 9.85 -9.83 -15.94
N ALA A 183 9.90 -11.06 -16.48
CA ALA A 183 10.74 -11.38 -17.63
C ALA A 183 10.25 -10.69 -18.91
N GLN A 184 8.92 -10.50 -19.06
CA GLN A 184 8.34 -9.76 -20.18
C GLN A 184 8.51 -8.24 -20.05
N ALA A 185 8.77 -7.72 -18.84
CA ALA A 185 8.97 -6.31 -18.55
C ALA A 185 10.35 -6.05 -17.91
N PRO A 186 11.46 -6.32 -18.62
CA PRO A 186 12.80 -6.16 -18.05
C PRO A 186 13.12 -4.70 -17.74
N SER A 187 12.67 -3.75 -18.57
CA SER A 187 12.88 -2.30 -18.44
C SER A 187 11.77 -1.50 -19.13
N LEU A 188 11.59 -0.23 -18.77
CA LEU A 188 10.64 0.66 -19.47
C LEU A 188 11.06 0.90 -20.92
N ARG A 189 12.37 1.03 -21.16
CA ARG A 189 12.89 1.18 -22.52
C ARG A 189 12.54 -0.01 -23.39
N TYR A 190 12.73 -1.23 -22.88
CA TYR A 190 12.35 -2.45 -23.59
C TYR A 190 10.86 -2.46 -23.95
N LEU A 191 10.00 -2.05 -23.00
CA LEU A 191 8.55 -1.96 -23.24
C LEU A 191 8.21 -0.89 -24.30
N ALA A 192 8.87 0.27 -24.26
CA ALA A 192 8.61 1.36 -25.19
C ALA A 192 9.09 1.07 -26.62
N ASP A 193 10.10 0.22 -26.78
CA ASP A 193 10.68 -0.13 -28.08
C ASP A 193 9.97 -1.35 -28.73
N GLY A 194 9.28 -2.19 -27.91
CA GLY A 194 8.61 -3.40 -28.39
C GLY A 194 7.10 -3.19 -28.60
N PRO A 195 6.57 -3.19 -29.84
CA PRO A 195 5.16 -2.89 -30.11
C PRO A 195 4.19 -3.88 -29.44
N ASP A 196 4.59 -5.14 -29.26
CA ASP A 196 3.74 -6.19 -28.70
C ASP A 196 4.04 -6.48 -27.21
N ALA A 197 5.06 -5.86 -26.64
CA ALA A 197 5.49 -6.11 -25.27
C ALA A 197 4.46 -5.60 -24.25
N ILE A 198 3.93 -4.41 -24.45
CA ILE A 198 2.99 -3.79 -23.52
C ILE A 198 1.67 -4.57 -23.41
N PRO A 199 0.96 -4.95 -24.50
CA PRO A 199 -0.26 -5.74 -24.39
C PRO A 199 -0.05 -7.09 -23.67
N ALA A 200 1.09 -7.74 -23.93
CA ALA A 200 1.42 -9.00 -23.26
C ALA A 200 1.62 -8.81 -21.74
N VAL A 201 2.37 -7.77 -21.34
CA VAL A 201 2.60 -7.42 -19.93
C VAL A 201 1.29 -7.03 -19.24
N GLU A 202 0.44 -6.25 -19.89
CA GLU A 202 -0.86 -5.84 -19.35
C GLU A 202 -1.80 -7.01 -19.13
N GLY A 203 -1.85 -7.94 -20.09
CA GLY A 203 -2.65 -9.16 -19.94
C GLY A 203 -2.17 -10.01 -18.75
N ALA A 204 -0.86 -10.20 -18.62
CA ALA A 204 -0.27 -10.92 -17.50
C ALA A 204 -0.47 -10.18 -16.16
N TRP A 205 -0.27 -8.86 -16.14
CA TRP A 205 -0.51 -8.02 -14.97
C TRP A 205 -1.96 -8.09 -14.52
N HIS A 206 -2.91 -7.95 -15.45
CA HIS A 206 -4.34 -7.98 -15.13
C HIS A 206 -4.75 -9.29 -14.46
N LYS A 207 -4.23 -10.42 -14.95
CA LYS A 207 -4.48 -11.74 -14.37
C LYS A 207 -4.01 -11.82 -12.91
N VAL A 208 -2.78 -11.40 -12.64
CA VAL A 208 -2.21 -11.38 -11.28
C VAL A 208 -3.00 -10.43 -10.39
N TYR A 209 -3.28 -9.22 -10.89
CA TYR A 209 -4.02 -8.19 -10.16
C TYR A 209 -5.42 -8.64 -9.74
N LEU A 210 -6.18 -9.27 -10.65
CA LEU A 210 -7.50 -9.84 -10.32
C LEU A 210 -7.41 -10.96 -9.29
N GLY A 211 -6.38 -11.80 -9.36
CA GLY A 211 -6.12 -12.83 -8.35
C GLY A 211 -5.91 -12.25 -6.96
N LEU A 212 -5.12 -11.19 -6.85
CA LEU A 212 -4.89 -10.47 -5.59
C LEU A 212 -6.16 -9.79 -5.06
N GLN A 213 -6.95 -9.15 -5.93
CA GLN A 213 -8.22 -8.54 -5.55
C GLN A 213 -9.24 -9.58 -5.06
N SER A 214 -9.29 -10.73 -5.72
CA SER A 214 -10.15 -11.85 -5.30
C SER A 214 -9.75 -12.36 -3.91
N LEU A 215 -8.44 -12.55 -3.67
CA LEU A 215 -7.90 -12.95 -2.38
C LEU A 215 -8.26 -11.94 -1.29
N LEU A 216 -8.08 -10.65 -1.56
CA LEU A 216 -8.44 -9.58 -0.63
C LEU A 216 -9.93 -9.61 -0.28
N GLY A 217 -10.80 -9.80 -1.29
CA GLY A 217 -12.24 -9.92 -1.09
C GLY A 217 -12.61 -11.11 -0.19
N GLN A 218 -11.97 -12.28 -0.39
CA GLN A 218 -12.18 -13.47 0.43
C GLN A 218 -11.77 -13.24 1.89
N LEU A 219 -10.61 -12.63 2.12
CA LEU A 219 -10.11 -12.31 3.46
C LEU A 219 -11.01 -11.33 4.20
N LYS A 220 -11.50 -10.29 3.54
CA LYS A 220 -12.46 -9.33 4.13
C LYS A 220 -13.79 -9.99 4.50
N VAL A 221 -14.28 -10.93 3.69
CA VAL A 221 -15.49 -11.72 4.02
C VAL A 221 -15.24 -12.63 5.23
N GLN A 222 -14.06 -13.24 5.30
CA GLN A 222 -13.68 -14.09 6.43
C GLN A 222 -13.58 -13.29 7.73
N GLN A 223 -12.94 -12.12 7.70
CA GLN A 223 -12.85 -11.19 8.84
C GLN A 223 -14.25 -10.84 9.37
N ASN A 224 -15.15 -10.40 8.48
CA ASN A 224 -16.53 -10.04 8.86
C ASN A 224 -17.32 -11.19 9.47
N LYS A 225 -17.06 -12.44 9.07
CA LYS A 225 -17.70 -13.63 9.66
C LYS A 225 -17.20 -13.90 11.08
N THR A 226 -15.90 -13.73 11.30
CA THR A 226 -15.27 -13.92 12.62
C THR A 226 -15.79 -12.89 13.63
N GLU A 227 -15.91 -11.63 13.23
CA GLU A 227 -16.46 -10.55 14.07
C GLU A 227 -17.93 -10.80 14.44
N LYS A 228 -18.76 -11.24 13.48
CA LYS A 228 -20.16 -11.55 13.73
C LYS A 228 -20.35 -12.81 14.57
N GLY A 229 -19.47 -13.81 14.46
CA GLY A 229 -19.51 -15.03 15.25
C GLY A 229 -19.23 -14.80 16.73
N THR A 230 -18.38 -13.83 17.05
CA THR A 230 -18.07 -13.45 18.44
C THR A 230 -19.18 -12.62 19.11
N GLY A 231 -19.99 -11.90 18.32
CA GLY A 231 -21.08 -11.05 18.82
C GLY A 231 -22.34 -11.79 19.27
N TRP A 232 -22.57 -13.01 18.79
CA TRP A 232 -23.80 -13.77 19.11
C TRP A 232 -23.70 -14.62 20.38
N SER A 233 -22.50 -14.86 20.90
CA SER A 233 -22.34 -15.65 22.14
C SER A 233 -22.60 -14.86 23.42
N LEU A 234 -22.70 -13.53 23.36
CA LEU A 234 -22.97 -12.67 24.53
C LEU A 234 -24.45 -12.44 24.87
N PHE A 235 -25.38 -12.82 23.98
CA PHE A 235 -26.82 -12.65 24.23
C PHE A 235 -27.61 -13.95 24.42
N GLY A 236 -26.93 -15.09 24.54
CA GLY A 236 -27.53 -16.43 24.62
C GLY A 236 -27.43 -17.14 25.97
N ARG A 237 -27.53 -16.45 27.13
CA ARG A 237 -27.76 -17.12 28.42
C ARG A 237 -28.46 -16.21 29.41
N ALA A 238 -29.74 -16.08 29.23
CA ALA A 238 -30.67 -15.74 30.29
C ALA A 238 -31.84 -16.73 30.20
N LYS A 239 -31.73 -17.82 30.93
CA LYS A 239 -32.83 -18.62 31.51
C LYS A 239 -32.39 -19.19 32.83
#